data_ff175e662e2177feecf77bf4166d32c3
#
_entry.id   ff175e662e2177feecf77bf4166d32c3
#
_cell.length_a   1.000
_cell.length_b   1.000
_cell.length_c   1.000
_cell.angle_alpha   90.00
_cell.angle_beta   90.00
_cell.angle_gamma   90.00
#
_symmetry.space_group_name_H-M   'P 1'
#
loop_
_entity.id
_entity.type
_entity.pdbx_description
1 polymer ?
#
loop_
_entity_poly.entity_id
_entity_poly.type
_entity_poly.pdbx_seq_one_letter_code
_entity_poly.pdbx_strand_id
1 'polypeptide(L)'
;MERFLAYRLEDLPYVIVSLLIAFTVHEFSHAYVAYKFGDPTAKNEGRVTLNPISHLDPIGTLLILIAGFGWARPVPVNRFHFKNPKLAGVLVSFAGPFSNLLVAIFGYLIFYGLLAAGVGPDLPFFIQPFFEMLINLNILLFVFNLIPLPPLDGYRIVQDLVSADLRAKMTQYEQYGSLIFLILIITPLSQYTIRPILDTGIRFVGSTLSQFFSLLFF
;
A
#
# COMPACT_ATOMS: atom_id res chain seq x y z
N MET A 1 -1.26 -4.19 -29.17
CA MET A 1 -0.50 -4.55 -27.96
C MET A 1 -0.97 -3.78 -26.72
N GLU A 2 -1.47 -2.55 -26.86
CA GLU A 2 -1.91 -1.71 -25.72
C GLU A 2 -3.07 -2.27 -24.87
N ARG A 3 -3.84 -3.22 -25.38
CA ARG A 3 -4.97 -3.87 -24.64
C ARG A 3 -4.57 -5.02 -23.71
N PHE A 4 -3.27 -5.39 -23.70
CA PHE A 4 -2.79 -6.52 -22.88
C PHE A 4 -2.21 -6.05 -21.53
N LEU A 5 -1.88 -4.76 -21.38
CA LEU A 5 -1.33 -4.18 -20.17
C LEU A 5 -2.39 -3.31 -19.47
N ALA A 6 -2.35 -3.29 -18.15
CA ALA A 6 -3.21 -2.43 -17.32
C ALA A 6 -2.85 -0.95 -17.43
N TYR A 7 -1.61 -0.66 -17.82
CA TYR A 7 -1.03 0.67 -17.96
C TYR A 7 -0.58 0.91 -19.40
N ARG A 8 -0.53 2.17 -19.84
CA ARG A 8 0.06 2.53 -21.13
C ARG A 8 1.57 2.25 -21.10
N LEU A 9 2.16 1.87 -22.23
CA LEU A 9 3.59 1.54 -22.31
C LEU A 9 4.48 2.71 -21.85
N GLU A 10 4.09 3.93 -22.13
CA GLU A 10 4.80 5.15 -21.73
C GLU A 10 4.76 5.41 -20.21
N ASP A 11 3.75 4.90 -19.49
CA ASP A 11 3.60 5.05 -18.05
C ASP A 11 4.35 3.96 -17.25
N LEU A 12 4.71 2.83 -17.91
CA LEU A 12 5.34 1.68 -17.24
C LEU A 12 6.60 2.02 -16.43
N PRO A 13 7.53 2.87 -16.90
CA PRO A 13 8.69 3.24 -16.09
C PRO A 13 8.30 3.90 -14.77
N TYR A 14 7.30 4.78 -14.79
CA TYR A 14 6.80 5.48 -13.59
C TYR A 14 6.08 4.52 -12.65
N VAL A 15 5.26 3.63 -13.20
CA VAL A 15 4.56 2.58 -12.44
C VAL A 15 5.55 1.68 -11.74
N ILE A 16 6.55 1.16 -12.46
CA ILE A 16 7.55 0.23 -11.91
C ILE A 16 8.31 0.91 -10.76
N VAL A 17 8.85 2.11 -10.97
CA VAL A 17 9.62 2.81 -9.93
C VAL A 17 8.73 3.14 -8.73
N SER A 18 7.51 3.62 -8.96
CA SER A 18 6.57 3.94 -7.89
C SER A 18 6.15 2.71 -7.08
N LEU A 19 5.93 1.56 -7.73
CA LEU A 19 5.61 0.30 -7.03
C LEU A 19 6.81 -0.25 -6.26
N LEU A 20 8.03 -0.15 -6.80
CA LEU A 20 9.25 -0.52 -6.10
C LEU A 20 9.38 0.26 -4.79
N ILE A 21 9.19 1.58 -4.83
CA ILE A 21 9.22 2.44 -3.65
C ILE A 21 8.08 2.05 -2.69
N ALA A 22 6.85 2.00 -3.21
CA ALA A 22 5.65 1.79 -2.42
C ALA A 22 5.67 0.47 -1.66
N PHE A 23 5.96 -0.65 -2.33
CA PHE A 23 6.01 -1.97 -1.70
C PHE A 23 7.21 -2.11 -0.76
N THR A 24 8.37 -1.57 -1.15
CA THR A 24 9.56 -1.65 -0.30
C THR A 24 9.33 -0.96 1.04
N VAL A 25 8.79 0.27 1.01
CA VAL A 25 8.54 1.05 2.24
C VAL A 25 7.41 0.43 3.06
N HIS A 26 6.37 -0.08 2.40
CA HIS A 26 5.23 -0.77 3.04
C HIS A 26 5.69 -2.02 3.82
N GLU A 27 6.32 -2.96 3.13
CA GLU A 27 6.78 -4.22 3.74
C GLU A 27 7.89 -3.98 4.78
N PHE A 28 8.84 -3.06 4.49
CA PHE A 28 9.82 -2.64 5.47
C PHE A 28 9.17 -2.12 6.74
N SER A 29 8.10 -1.32 6.63
CA SER A 29 7.42 -0.74 7.79
C SER A 29 6.78 -1.79 8.66
N HIS A 30 6.12 -2.81 8.09
CA HIS A 30 5.63 -3.97 8.82
C HIS A 30 6.76 -4.70 9.55
N ALA A 31 7.84 -5.03 8.85
CA ALA A 31 8.99 -5.75 9.41
C ALA A 31 9.67 -4.97 10.54
N TYR A 32 9.85 -3.67 10.34
CA TYR A 32 10.52 -2.79 11.30
C TYR A 32 9.69 -2.61 12.57
N VAL A 33 8.39 -2.34 12.43
CA VAL A 33 7.50 -2.17 13.58
C VAL A 33 7.36 -3.48 14.34
N ALA A 34 7.18 -4.64 13.66
CA ALA A 34 7.17 -5.95 14.30
C ALA A 34 8.45 -6.20 15.10
N TYR A 35 9.61 -5.92 14.53
CA TYR A 35 10.90 -6.03 15.22
C TYR A 35 10.97 -5.12 16.46
N LYS A 36 10.50 -3.88 16.38
CA LYS A 36 10.47 -2.95 17.52
C LYS A 36 9.55 -3.40 18.65
N PHE A 37 8.48 -4.14 18.33
CA PHE A 37 7.58 -4.74 19.32
C PHE A 37 8.06 -6.10 19.84
N GLY A 38 9.26 -6.54 19.43
CA GLY A 38 9.94 -7.73 20.00
C GLY A 38 9.86 -8.97 19.12
N ASP A 39 9.30 -8.91 17.92
CA ASP A 39 9.29 -10.04 16.97
C ASP A 39 10.54 -10.01 16.08
N PRO A 40 11.52 -10.93 16.26
CA PRO A 40 12.72 -10.99 15.46
C PRO A 40 12.53 -11.73 14.13
N THR A 41 11.32 -12.28 13.85
CA THR A 41 11.10 -13.21 12.73
C THR A 41 11.50 -12.58 11.40
N ALA A 42 10.92 -11.43 11.06
CA ALA A 42 11.21 -10.72 9.82
C ALA A 42 12.68 -10.27 9.73
N LYS A 43 13.28 -9.86 10.85
CA LYS A 43 14.71 -9.49 10.91
C LYS A 43 15.61 -10.67 10.61
N ASN A 44 15.34 -11.83 11.20
CA ASN A 44 16.12 -13.04 10.99
C ASN A 44 16.07 -13.55 9.54
N GLU A 45 14.98 -13.25 8.83
CA GLU A 45 14.82 -13.51 7.38
C GLU A 45 15.40 -12.40 6.49
N GLY A 46 16.07 -11.39 7.07
CA GLY A 46 16.65 -10.29 6.29
C GLY A 46 15.60 -9.33 5.69
N ARG A 47 14.35 -9.32 6.25
CA ARG A 47 13.24 -8.52 5.74
C ARG A 47 13.22 -7.09 6.31
N VAL A 48 14.01 -6.78 7.35
CA VAL A 48 14.20 -5.42 7.86
C VAL A 48 15.25 -4.71 7.02
N THR A 49 14.91 -4.40 5.78
CA THR A 49 15.78 -3.80 4.77
C THR A 49 14.97 -2.95 3.80
N LEU A 50 15.60 -1.94 3.20
CA LEU A 50 15.02 -1.16 2.09
C LEU A 50 15.45 -1.70 0.71
N ASN A 51 15.99 -2.91 0.65
CA ASN A 51 16.27 -3.58 -0.63
C ASN A 51 14.97 -4.07 -1.28
N PRO A 52 14.55 -3.53 -2.43
CA PRO A 52 13.28 -3.91 -3.09
C PRO A 52 13.17 -5.41 -3.38
N ILE A 53 14.27 -6.06 -3.73
CA ILE A 53 14.29 -7.49 -4.10
C ILE A 53 13.79 -8.37 -2.96
N SER A 54 14.01 -7.95 -1.71
CA SER A 54 13.54 -8.68 -0.53
C SER A 54 12.02 -8.65 -0.36
N HIS A 55 11.32 -7.71 -0.99
CA HIS A 55 9.90 -7.43 -0.78
C HIS A 55 9.03 -7.74 -2.00
N LEU A 56 9.63 -7.96 -3.16
CA LEU A 56 8.90 -8.26 -4.38
C LEU A 56 8.56 -9.74 -4.50
N ASP A 57 7.34 -10.01 -4.94
CA ASP A 57 6.92 -11.30 -5.48
C ASP A 57 6.92 -11.19 -7.01
N PRO A 58 7.69 -12.03 -7.73
CA PRO A 58 7.78 -11.94 -9.19
C PRO A 58 6.44 -12.11 -9.90
N ILE A 59 5.59 -13.03 -9.42
CA ILE A 59 4.28 -13.30 -10.02
C ILE A 59 3.32 -12.16 -9.70
N GLY A 60 3.28 -11.73 -8.41
CA GLY A 60 2.45 -10.60 -7.99
C GLY A 60 2.80 -9.31 -8.73
N THR A 61 4.10 -9.03 -8.89
CA THR A 61 4.57 -7.85 -9.64
C THR A 61 4.18 -7.92 -11.12
N LEU A 62 4.37 -9.07 -11.76
CA LEU A 62 3.98 -9.27 -13.16
C LEU A 62 2.47 -9.08 -13.35
N LEU A 63 1.64 -9.61 -12.45
CA LEU A 63 0.19 -9.46 -12.51
C LEU A 63 -0.26 -8.00 -12.35
N ILE A 64 0.44 -7.18 -11.55
CA ILE A 64 0.13 -5.76 -11.49
C ILE A 64 0.29 -5.08 -12.85
N LEU A 65 1.37 -5.39 -13.56
CA LEU A 65 1.64 -4.78 -14.87
C LEU A 65 0.64 -5.23 -15.94
N ILE A 66 0.22 -6.51 -15.90
CA ILE A 66 -0.71 -7.07 -16.88
C ILE A 66 -2.17 -6.77 -16.51
N ALA A 67 -2.57 -7.09 -15.28
CA ALA A 67 -3.97 -7.08 -14.86
C ALA A 67 -4.33 -5.88 -13.97
N GLY A 68 -3.35 -5.03 -13.60
CA GLY A 68 -3.57 -3.93 -12.65
C GLY A 68 -3.80 -4.38 -11.21
N PHE A 69 -3.64 -5.67 -10.92
CA PHE A 69 -3.78 -6.27 -9.59
C PHE A 69 -2.67 -7.29 -9.35
N GLY A 70 -2.12 -7.29 -8.14
CA GLY A 70 -1.10 -8.22 -7.72
C GLY A 70 -0.74 -7.99 -6.26
N TRP A 71 0.40 -8.52 -5.83
CA TRP A 71 0.83 -8.49 -4.44
C TRP A 71 2.35 -8.39 -4.30
N ALA A 72 2.79 -7.86 -3.15
CA ALA A 72 4.17 -7.95 -2.67
C ALA A 72 4.40 -9.29 -1.94
N ARG A 73 5.65 -9.61 -1.65
CA ARG A 73 6.00 -10.75 -0.81
C ARG A 73 5.72 -10.40 0.66
N PRO A 74 4.72 -11.04 1.34
CA PRO A 74 4.32 -10.66 2.68
C PRO A 74 5.45 -10.82 3.71
N VAL A 75 5.49 -9.93 4.71
CA VAL A 75 6.41 -10.02 5.84
C VAL A 75 5.90 -11.07 6.84
N PRO A 76 6.74 -12.03 7.26
CA PRO A 76 6.35 -12.95 8.31
C PRO A 76 6.31 -12.24 9.67
N VAL A 77 5.18 -12.37 10.37
CA VAL A 77 4.97 -11.79 11.70
C VAL A 77 4.52 -12.87 12.66
N ASN A 78 5.26 -13.04 13.75
CA ASN A 78 4.94 -13.99 14.81
C ASN A 78 4.47 -13.24 16.07
N ARG A 79 3.17 -13.23 16.29
CA ARG A 79 2.52 -12.52 17.40
C ARG A 79 2.85 -13.03 18.79
N PHE A 80 3.35 -14.27 18.93
CA PHE A 80 3.76 -14.82 20.21
C PHE A 80 4.96 -14.09 20.84
N HIS A 81 5.72 -13.35 20.03
CA HIS A 81 6.82 -12.53 20.52
C HIS A 81 6.37 -11.18 21.09
N PHE A 82 5.14 -10.76 20.86
CA PHE A 82 4.67 -9.44 21.30
C PHE A 82 4.26 -9.47 22.79
N LYS A 83 4.76 -8.49 23.56
CA LYS A 83 4.34 -8.29 24.96
C LYS A 83 2.85 -7.91 25.06
N ASN A 84 2.36 -7.12 24.12
CA ASN A 84 0.95 -6.78 23.97
C ASN A 84 0.50 -7.11 22.54
N PRO A 85 0.01 -8.34 22.29
CA PRO A 85 -0.29 -8.80 20.94
C PRO A 85 -1.38 -7.98 20.21
N LYS A 86 -2.37 -7.44 20.97
CA LYS A 86 -3.42 -6.61 20.36
C LYS A 86 -2.86 -5.28 19.83
N LEU A 87 -2.21 -4.52 20.71
CA LEU A 87 -1.65 -3.23 20.33
C LEU A 87 -0.57 -3.37 19.25
N ALA A 88 0.37 -4.30 19.46
CA ALA A 88 1.43 -4.54 18.50
C ALA A 88 0.88 -5.01 17.15
N GLY A 89 -0.10 -5.91 17.13
CA GLY A 89 -0.73 -6.37 15.91
C GLY A 89 -1.39 -5.25 15.12
N VAL A 90 -2.18 -4.39 15.79
CA VAL A 90 -2.79 -3.21 15.15
C VAL A 90 -1.72 -2.28 14.56
N LEU A 91 -0.68 -1.94 15.36
CA LEU A 91 0.35 -1.00 14.91
C LEU A 91 1.22 -1.59 13.79
N VAL A 92 1.53 -2.89 13.84
CA VAL A 92 2.25 -3.58 12.75
C VAL A 92 1.41 -3.54 11.48
N SER A 93 0.13 -3.93 11.54
CA SER A 93 -0.74 -3.96 10.36
C SER A 93 -1.02 -2.54 9.81
N PHE A 94 -1.09 -1.53 10.67
CA PHE A 94 -1.28 -0.15 10.22
C PHE A 94 -0.01 0.49 9.64
N ALA A 95 1.19 0.00 10.03
CA ALA A 95 2.47 0.59 9.63
C ALA A 95 2.67 0.59 8.11
N GLY A 96 2.29 -0.49 7.41
CA GLY A 96 2.37 -0.58 5.96
C GLY A 96 1.55 0.50 5.26
N PRO A 97 0.22 0.50 5.42
CA PRO A 97 -0.62 1.54 4.82
C PRO A 97 -0.18 2.95 5.21
N PHE A 98 0.11 3.18 6.48
CA PHE A 98 0.56 4.50 6.95
C PHE A 98 1.85 4.96 6.27
N SER A 99 2.78 4.05 5.99
CA SER A 99 4.01 4.38 5.27
C SER A 99 3.74 4.81 3.82
N ASN A 100 2.76 4.21 3.15
CA ASN A 100 2.34 4.67 1.82
C ASN A 100 1.74 6.08 1.88
N LEU A 101 0.92 6.39 2.89
CA LEU A 101 0.44 7.75 3.09
C LEU A 101 1.59 8.75 3.27
N LEU A 102 2.62 8.39 4.05
CA LEU A 102 3.81 9.23 4.21
C LEU A 102 4.57 9.43 2.89
N VAL A 103 4.73 8.39 2.08
CA VAL A 103 5.36 8.53 0.74
C VAL A 103 4.56 9.48 -0.14
N ALA A 104 3.22 9.41 -0.14
CA ALA A 104 2.38 10.34 -0.87
C ALA A 104 2.54 11.79 -0.36
N ILE A 105 2.58 12.00 0.97
CA ILE A 105 2.81 13.31 1.59
C ILE A 105 4.16 13.87 1.17
N PHE A 106 5.24 13.08 1.23
CA PHE A 106 6.57 13.50 0.78
C PHE A 106 6.60 13.80 -0.73
N GLY A 107 5.89 13.00 -1.52
CA GLY A 107 5.72 13.27 -2.96
C GLY A 107 5.09 14.65 -3.22
N TYR A 108 3.99 14.96 -2.53
CA TYR A 108 3.36 16.28 -2.59
C TYR A 108 4.31 17.39 -2.13
N LEU A 109 4.96 17.19 -0.97
CA LEU A 109 5.88 18.20 -0.40
C LEU A 109 6.99 18.57 -1.39
N ILE A 110 7.62 17.57 -1.99
CA ILE A 110 8.71 17.80 -2.95
C ILE A 110 8.15 18.45 -4.23
N PHE A 111 7.07 17.92 -4.79
CA PHE A 111 6.53 18.40 -6.06
C PHE A 111 6.03 19.85 -5.96
N TYR A 112 5.23 20.17 -4.94
CA TYR A 112 4.75 21.53 -4.71
C TYR A 112 5.88 22.49 -4.33
N GLY A 113 6.89 21.99 -3.57
CA GLY A 113 8.10 22.79 -3.29
C GLY A 113 8.88 23.16 -4.52
N LEU A 114 9.02 22.26 -5.50
CA LEU A 114 9.64 22.54 -6.79
C LEU A 114 8.85 23.60 -7.59
N LEU A 115 7.51 23.48 -7.60
CA LEU A 115 6.65 24.45 -8.26
C LEU A 115 6.77 25.84 -7.60
N ALA A 116 6.73 25.92 -6.29
CA ALA A 116 6.85 27.17 -5.52
C ALA A 116 8.22 27.83 -5.66
N ALA A 117 9.28 27.01 -5.86
CA ALA A 117 10.62 27.52 -6.17
C ALA A 117 10.76 28.10 -7.59
N GLY A 118 9.67 28.10 -8.39
CA GLY A 118 9.66 28.61 -9.75
C GLY A 118 10.34 27.72 -10.79
N VAL A 119 10.70 26.48 -10.40
CA VAL A 119 11.39 25.54 -11.29
C VAL A 119 10.41 24.78 -12.20
N GLY A 120 9.10 24.93 -11.98
CA GLY A 120 8.06 24.20 -12.70
C GLY A 120 8.20 24.18 -14.24
N PRO A 121 8.40 25.32 -14.90
CA PRO A 121 8.56 25.38 -16.36
C PRO A 121 9.83 24.70 -16.89
N ASP A 122 10.87 24.62 -16.06
CA ASP A 122 12.18 24.07 -16.42
C ASP A 122 12.35 22.61 -16.00
N LEU A 123 11.32 22.01 -15.36
CA LEU A 123 11.37 20.60 -14.96
C LEU A 123 11.44 19.68 -16.19
N PRO A 124 12.31 18.66 -16.16
CA PRO A 124 12.29 17.61 -17.15
C PRO A 124 10.89 17.00 -17.29
N PHE A 125 10.50 16.69 -18.53
CA PHE A 125 9.15 16.24 -18.89
C PHE A 125 8.67 14.99 -18.11
N PHE A 126 9.58 14.20 -17.57
CA PHE A 126 9.28 12.98 -16.83
C PHE A 126 8.99 13.22 -15.32
N ILE A 127 9.32 14.39 -14.78
CA ILE A 127 9.20 14.67 -13.33
C ILE A 127 7.73 14.71 -12.89
N GLN A 128 6.90 15.46 -13.59
CA GLN A 128 5.47 15.58 -13.25
C GLN A 128 4.76 14.22 -13.33
N PRO A 129 4.83 13.44 -14.45
CA PRO A 129 4.21 12.11 -14.51
C PRO A 129 4.73 11.15 -13.43
N PHE A 130 6.01 11.26 -13.07
CA PHE A 130 6.58 10.43 -11.99
C PHE A 130 5.94 10.74 -10.64
N PHE A 131 5.87 12.02 -10.24
CA PHE A 131 5.24 12.40 -8.97
C PHE A 131 3.75 12.09 -8.94
N GLU A 132 3.03 12.34 -10.03
CA GLU A 132 1.61 11.96 -10.16
C GLU A 132 1.41 10.45 -9.95
N MET A 133 2.24 9.61 -10.59
CA MET A 133 2.16 8.16 -10.44
C MET A 133 2.55 7.72 -9.03
N LEU A 134 3.64 8.25 -8.47
CA LEU A 134 4.11 7.93 -7.11
C LEU A 134 3.04 8.25 -6.06
N ILE A 135 2.47 9.44 -6.13
CA ILE A 135 1.46 9.92 -5.18
C ILE A 135 0.19 9.07 -5.30
N ASN A 136 -0.34 8.91 -6.53
CA ASN A 136 -1.60 8.20 -6.76
C ASN A 136 -1.52 6.72 -6.37
N LEU A 137 -0.44 6.02 -6.71
CA LEU A 137 -0.26 4.63 -6.32
C LEU A 137 -0.10 4.45 -4.80
N ASN A 138 0.58 5.38 -4.13
CA ASN A 138 0.72 5.31 -2.68
C ASN A 138 -0.58 5.64 -1.95
N ILE A 139 -1.39 6.58 -2.43
CA ILE A 139 -2.75 6.83 -1.90
C ILE A 139 -3.64 5.62 -2.15
N LEU A 140 -3.60 5.03 -3.36
CA LEU A 140 -4.33 3.81 -3.67
C LEU A 140 -3.97 2.68 -2.69
N LEU A 141 -2.68 2.40 -2.48
CA LEU A 141 -2.23 1.34 -1.57
C LEU A 141 -2.60 1.62 -0.11
N PHE A 142 -2.54 2.88 0.33
CA PHE A 142 -3.02 3.29 1.66
C PHE A 142 -4.50 2.96 1.84
N VAL A 143 -5.37 3.41 0.93
CA VAL A 143 -6.82 3.20 1.02
C VAL A 143 -7.17 1.72 0.85
N PHE A 144 -6.56 1.05 -0.13
CA PHE A 144 -6.80 -0.34 -0.45
C PHE A 144 -6.49 -1.26 0.73
N ASN A 145 -5.31 -1.11 1.33
CA ASN A 145 -4.90 -1.96 2.44
C ASN A 145 -5.67 -1.68 3.75
N LEU A 146 -6.39 -0.57 3.87
CA LEU A 146 -7.28 -0.31 5.00
C LEU A 146 -8.68 -0.91 4.86
N ILE A 147 -9.02 -1.49 3.71
CA ILE A 147 -10.30 -2.20 3.54
C ILE A 147 -10.31 -3.42 4.49
N PRO A 148 -11.38 -3.61 5.31
CA PRO A 148 -11.43 -4.68 6.30
C PRO A 148 -11.80 -6.04 5.70
N LEU A 149 -11.15 -6.42 4.61
CA LEU A 149 -11.33 -7.70 3.90
C LEU A 149 -10.01 -8.46 3.81
N PRO A 150 -9.98 -9.78 4.05
CA PRO A 150 -8.75 -10.54 3.89
C PRO A 150 -8.37 -10.64 2.40
N PRO A 151 -7.09 -10.65 2.07
CA PRO A 151 -5.93 -10.74 2.96
C PRO A 151 -5.31 -9.40 3.37
N LEU A 152 -6.04 -8.27 3.30
CA LEU A 152 -5.53 -6.92 3.49
C LEU A 152 -5.23 -6.59 4.95
N ASP A 153 -4.40 -5.56 5.18
CA ASP A 153 -3.99 -5.12 6.52
C ASP A 153 -5.16 -4.63 7.38
N GLY A 154 -6.15 -3.98 6.77
CA GLY A 154 -7.38 -3.55 7.43
C GLY A 154 -8.13 -4.70 8.10
N TYR A 155 -8.15 -5.87 7.47
CA TYR A 155 -8.71 -7.07 8.08
C TYR A 155 -7.92 -7.50 9.32
N ARG A 156 -6.60 -7.46 9.26
CA ARG A 156 -5.74 -7.80 10.39
C ARG A 156 -5.88 -6.81 11.54
N ILE A 157 -6.07 -5.52 11.24
CA ILE A 157 -6.38 -4.50 12.25
C ILE A 157 -7.68 -4.86 12.97
N VAL A 158 -8.76 -5.15 12.23
CA VAL A 158 -10.04 -5.57 12.82
C VAL A 158 -9.89 -6.83 13.64
N GLN A 159 -9.17 -7.83 13.11
CA GLN A 159 -8.89 -9.10 13.78
C GLN A 159 -8.17 -8.93 15.13
N ASP A 160 -7.35 -7.86 15.28
CA ASP A 160 -6.65 -7.57 16.52
C ASP A 160 -7.50 -6.75 17.51
N LEU A 161 -8.50 -6.03 17.05
CA LEU A 161 -9.38 -5.21 17.88
C LEU A 161 -10.50 -6.03 18.53
N VAL A 162 -10.96 -7.10 17.89
CA VAL A 162 -12.08 -7.92 18.37
C VAL A 162 -11.72 -8.83 19.54
N SER A 163 -12.73 -9.51 20.12
CA SER A 163 -12.54 -10.51 21.17
C SER A 163 -11.78 -11.75 20.66
N ALA A 164 -11.16 -12.50 21.57
CA ALA A 164 -10.40 -13.69 21.22
C ALA A 164 -11.24 -14.73 20.47
N ASP A 165 -12.49 -14.94 20.88
CA ASP A 165 -13.39 -15.90 20.24
C ASP A 165 -13.76 -15.49 18.81
N LEU A 166 -14.06 -14.20 18.60
CA LEU A 166 -14.37 -13.69 17.26
C LEU A 166 -13.12 -13.73 16.37
N ARG A 167 -11.95 -13.38 16.92
CA ARG A 167 -10.68 -13.51 16.23
C ARG A 167 -10.40 -14.94 15.78
N ALA A 168 -10.62 -15.93 16.64
CA ALA A 168 -10.43 -17.35 16.28
C ALA A 168 -11.33 -17.74 15.09
N LYS A 169 -12.60 -17.32 15.11
CA LYS A 169 -13.53 -17.52 13.97
C LYS A 169 -13.03 -16.80 12.71
N MET A 170 -12.62 -15.54 12.80
CA MET A 170 -12.07 -14.79 11.67
C MET A 170 -10.85 -15.51 11.08
N THR A 171 -9.92 -16.00 11.91
CA THR A 171 -8.76 -16.77 11.45
C THR A 171 -9.17 -18.06 10.75
N GLN A 172 -10.16 -18.79 11.30
CA GLN A 172 -10.67 -20.03 10.69
C GLN A 172 -11.24 -19.82 9.29
N TYR A 173 -11.90 -18.68 9.05
CA TYR A 173 -12.57 -18.39 7.78
C TYR A 173 -11.75 -17.48 6.85
N GLU A 174 -10.55 -17.07 7.23
CA GLU A 174 -9.70 -16.12 6.49
C GLU A 174 -9.42 -16.59 5.04
N GLN A 175 -9.16 -17.89 4.86
CA GLN A 175 -8.92 -18.45 3.53
C GLN A 175 -10.12 -18.31 2.57
N TYR A 176 -11.34 -18.47 3.08
CA TYR A 176 -12.55 -18.29 2.29
C TYR A 176 -12.79 -16.82 1.97
N GLY A 177 -12.53 -15.95 2.95
CA GLY A 177 -12.61 -14.50 2.73
C GLY A 177 -11.61 -14.01 1.70
N SER A 178 -10.38 -14.53 1.70
CA SER A 178 -9.37 -14.22 0.68
C SER A 178 -9.79 -14.68 -0.72
N LEU A 179 -10.43 -15.85 -0.81
CA LEU A 179 -10.97 -16.34 -2.08
C LEU A 179 -12.14 -15.47 -2.58
N ILE A 180 -13.06 -15.11 -1.67
CA ILE A 180 -14.18 -14.21 -1.99
C ILE A 180 -13.63 -12.85 -2.46
N PHE A 181 -12.65 -12.30 -1.77
CA PHE A 181 -12.01 -11.05 -2.15
C PHE A 181 -11.39 -11.12 -3.55
N LEU A 182 -10.68 -12.20 -3.88
CA LEU A 182 -10.12 -12.42 -5.21
C LEU A 182 -11.22 -12.44 -6.27
N ILE A 183 -12.32 -13.18 -6.02
CA ILE A 183 -13.48 -13.21 -6.93
C ILE A 183 -14.06 -11.81 -7.11
N LEU A 184 -14.23 -11.06 -6.03
CA LEU A 184 -14.76 -9.68 -6.09
C LEU A 184 -13.89 -8.77 -6.94
N ILE A 185 -12.56 -8.89 -6.86
CA ILE A 185 -11.63 -8.03 -7.64
C ILE A 185 -11.63 -8.37 -9.13
N ILE A 186 -11.56 -9.66 -9.48
CA ILE A 186 -11.42 -10.08 -10.88
C ILE A 186 -12.74 -10.10 -11.67
N THR A 187 -13.89 -10.01 -10.97
CA THR A 187 -15.21 -9.99 -11.60
C THR A 187 -15.79 -8.59 -11.72
N PRO A 188 -16.83 -8.38 -12.56
CA PRO A 188 -17.53 -7.10 -12.63
C PRO A 188 -18.16 -6.65 -11.30
N LEU A 189 -18.27 -7.53 -10.30
CA LEU A 189 -18.76 -7.19 -8.96
C LEU A 189 -17.91 -6.13 -8.27
N SER A 190 -16.62 -6.02 -8.63
CA SER A 190 -15.73 -4.96 -8.13
C SER A 190 -16.31 -3.55 -8.31
N GLN A 191 -17.07 -3.32 -9.40
CA GLN A 191 -17.68 -2.01 -9.70
C GLN A 191 -18.72 -1.59 -8.66
N TYR A 192 -19.36 -2.54 -8.01
CA TYR A 192 -20.42 -2.29 -7.02
C TYR A 192 -19.95 -2.45 -5.57
N THR A 193 -18.75 -2.99 -5.35
CA THR A 193 -18.24 -3.34 -4.03
C THR A 193 -16.97 -2.58 -3.68
N ILE A 194 -15.86 -2.93 -4.29
CA ILE A 194 -14.53 -2.43 -3.94
C ILE A 194 -14.25 -1.06 -4.57
N ARG A 195 -14.60 -0.87 -5.86
CA ARG A 195 -14.34 0.39 -6.57
C ARG A 195 -14.98 1.61 -5.92
N PRO A 196 -16.25 1.62 -5.49
CA PRO A 196 -16.83 2.80 -4.83
C PRO A 196 -16.09 3.21 -3.57
N ILE A 197 -15.60 2.22 -2.79
CA ILE A 197 -14.81 2.47 -1.57
C ILE A 197 -13.47 3.10 -1.96
N LEU A 198 -12.78 2.51 -2.94
CA LEU A 198 -11.50 3.02 -3.42
C LEU A 198 -11.63 4.42 -4.00
N ASP A 199 -12.56 4.63 -4.92
CA ASP A 199 -12.75 5.93 -5.61
C ASP A 199 -13.10 7.03 -4.62
N THR A 200 -13.90 6.72 -3.59
CA THR A 200 -14.25 7.68 -2.54
C THR A 200 -13.05 7.98 -1.64
N GLY A 201 -12.36 6.94 -1.17
CA GLY A 201 -11.20 7.09 -0.30
C GLY A 201 -10.04 7.79 -1.00
N ILE A 202 -9.72 7.41 -2.24
CA ILE A 202 -8.64 8.03 -3.03
C ILE A 202 -8.96 9.51 -3.30
N ARG A 203 -10.20 9.83 -3.70
CA ARG A 203 -10.61 11.22 -3.90
C ARG A 203 -10.54 12.02 -2.62
N PHE A 204 -11.02 11.48 -1.50
CA PHE A 204 -10.99 12.16 -0.21
C PHE A 204 -9.56 12.46 0.23
N VAL A 205 -8.68 11.46 0.26
CA VAL A 205 -7.28 11.63 0.68
C VAL A 205 -6.53 12.53 -0.31
N GLY A 206 -6.65 12.25 -1.60
CA GLY A 206 -5.96 13.01 -2.65
C GLY A 206 -6.36 14.47 -2.69
N SER A 207 -7.67 14.78 -2.65
CA SER A 207 -8.14 16.17 -2.63
C SER A 207 -7.73 16.91 -1.36
N THR A 208 -7.81 16.24 -0.20
CA THR A 208 -7.40 16.84 1.08
C THR A 208 -5.92 17.21 1.08
N LEU A 209 -5.06 16.28 0.64
CA LEU A 209 -3.61 16.54 0.55
C LEU A 209 -3.30 17.61 -0.49
N SER A 210 -3.88 17.53 -1.69
CA SER A 210 -3.67 18.52 -2.74
C SER A 210 -4.08 19.92 -2.31
N GLN A 211 -5.24 20.08 -1.68
CA GLN A 211 -5.69 21.37 -1.13
C GLN A 211 -4.75 21.88 -0.03
N PHE A 212 -4.36 21.01 0.89
CA PHE A 212 -3.44 21.37 1.96
C PHE A 212 -2.11 21.90 1.41
N PHE A 213 -1.49 21.18 0.47
CA PHE A 213 -0.22 21.60 -0.11
C PHE A 213 -0.37 22.82 -1.04
N SER A 214 -1.49 22.96 -1.74
CA SER A 214 -1.79 24.18 -2.50
C SER A 214 -1.85 25.41 -1.58
N LEU A 215 -2.54 25.32 -0.44
CA LEU A 215 -2.62 26.41 0.53
C LEU A 215 -1.29 26.68 1.26
N LEU A 216 -0.43 25.67 1.41
CA LEU A 216 0.86 25.81 2.08
C LEU A 216 1.89 26.52 1.21
N PHE A 217 1.83 26.36 -0.12
CA PHE A 217 2.85 26.81 -1.05
C PHE A 217 2.40 28.00 -1.93
N PHE A 218 1.09 28.24 -2.05
CA PHE A 218 0.48 29.29 -2.89
C PHE A 218 -0.65 30.02 -2.15
#